data_7f9bcae681d26d7c1d106ea25ec6aff6
#
_entry.id   7f9bcae681d26d7c1d106ea25ec6aff6
#
_cell.length_a   1.000
_cell.length_b   1.000
_cell.length_c   1.000
_cell.angle_alpha   90.00
_cell.angle_beta   90.00
_cell.angle_gamma   90.00
#
_symmetry.space_group_name_H-M   'P 1'
#
loop_
_entity.id
_entity.type
_entity.pdbx_description
1 polymer ?
#
loop_
_entity_poly.entity_id
_entity_poly.type
_entity_poly.pdbx_seq_one_letter_code
_entity_poly.pdbx_strand_id
1 'polypeptide(L)'
;MGKTYVAKRLAYSMMGVKDVERVMMIQFHQSYSYEDFIMGFRPSATGFELKKGAFYNFCKKAEVDSDNEYFFIIDEINRGNLSKIFGELFMLIENDKRGNALQLLYSDEKFAVPKNVYIIGMMNTADRSLAMLDYALRRRFAFFDIKPGFETPGFREYRMALDNEKFNKLISCVESLNREISIDESLGEGFCIGHSYFCNLQPDTIDDSWLYGVVEYELIPLLKEYWFDEPMKVKDWSENLRSTIK
;
A
#
# COMPACT_ATOMS: atom_id res chain seq x y z
N MET A 1 -5.99 -2.54 -4.32
CA MET A 1 -5.98 -1.49 -5.37
C MET A 1 -4.61 -1.30 -6.04
N GLY A 2 -3.73 -2.27 -6.05
CA GLY A 2 -2.44 -2.21 -6.77
C GLY A 2 -1.39 -1.25 -6.19
N LYS A 3 -1.51 -0.79 -4.95
CA LYS A 3 -0.57 0.14 -4.30
C LYS A 3 0.88 -0.33 -4.40
N THR A 4 1.13 -1.58 -4.03
CA THR A 4 2.47 -2.21 -4.09
C THR A 4 3.08 -2.20 -5.50
N TYR A 5 2.24 -2.46 -6.51
CA TYR A 5 2.66 -2.42 -7.90
C TYR A 5 3.01 -1.00 -8.35
N VAL A 6 2.17 -0.03 -7.98
CA VAL A 6 2.38 1.40 -8.32
C VAL A 6 3.63 1.94 -7.62
N ALA A 7 3.84 1.64 -6.33
CA ALA A 7 5.00 2.12 -5.58
C ALA A 7 6.34 1.68 -6.20
N LYS A 8 6.46 0.39 -6.58
CA LYS A 8 7.67 -0.11 -7.26
C LYS A 8 7.87 0.52 -8.64
N ARG A 9 6.79 0.68 -9.41
CA ARG A 9 6.86 1.31 -10.73
C ARG A 9 7.21 2.79 -10.66
N LEU A 10 6.69 3.50 -9.66
CA LEU A 10 7.06 4.88 -9.40
C LEU A 10 8.57 4.99 -9.12
N ALA A 11 9.11 4.12 -8.26
CA ALA A 11 10.54 4.07 -7.97
C ALA A 11 11.37 3.86 -9.26
N TYR A 12 11.02 2.85 -10.06
CA TYR A 12 11.73 2.59 -11.33
C TYR A 12 11.58 3.72 -12.35
N SER A 13 10.41 4.37 -12.41
CA SER A 13 10.17 5.51 -13.28
C SER A 13 11.02 6.72 -12.90
N MET A 14 11.15 7.00 -11.61
CA MET A 14 11.99 8.07 -11.10
C MET A 14 13.47 7.81 -11.37
N MET A 15 13.94 6.59 -11.18
CA MET A 15 15.31 6.18 -11.50
C MET A 15 15.61 6.14 -13.00
N GLY A 16 14.58 6.11 -13.86
CA GLY A 16 14.74 5.89 -15.31
C GLY A 16 15.24 4.48 -15.70
N VAL A 17 15.38 3.58 -14.73
CA VAL A 17 15.89 2.21 -14.93
C VAL A 17 15.25 1.25 -13.92
N LYS A 18 15.08 -0.02 -14.33
CA LYS A 18 14.63 -1.09 -13.41
C LYS A 18 15.85 -1.71 -12.70
N ASP A 19 16.25 -1.08 -11.61
CA ASP A 19 17.31 -1.60 -10.74
C ASP A 19 16.70 -2.08 -9.40
N VAL A 20 16.63 -3.39 -9.22
CA VAL A 20 16.04 -4.02 -8.02
C VAL A 20 16.91 -3.83 -6.78
N GLU A 21 18.21 -3.62 -6.94
CA GLU A 21 19.16 -3.44 -5.84
C GLU A 21 19.01 -2.10 -5.13
N ARG A 22 18.44 -1.12 -5.81
CA ARG A 22 18.18 0.22 -5.28
C ARG A 22 16.74 0.40 -4.77
N VAL A 23 15.95 -0.68 -4.76
CA VAL A 23 14.59 -0.67 -4.22
C VAL A 23 14.47 -1.75 -3.15
N MET A 24 14.23 -1.34 -1.91
CA MET A 24 13.91 -2.26 -0.81
C MET A 24 12.47 -2.09 -0.40
N MET A 25 11.78 -3.20 -0.17
CA MET A 25 10.41 -3.18 0.33
C MET A 25 10.31 -4.01 1.60
N ILE A 26 9.69 -3.45 2.62
CA ILE A 26 9.35 -4.12 3.87
C ILE A 26 7.87 -3.89 4.18
N GLN A 27 7.32 -4.70 5.09
CA GLN A 27 5.96 -4.53 5.60
C GLN A 27 6.00 -4.29 7.10
N PHE A 28 5.29 -3.25 7.57
CA PHE A 28 5.13 -3.02 9.00
C PHE A 28 3.99 -3.88 9.57
N HIS A 29 4.15 -4.28 10.81
CA HIS A 29 3.17 -4.97 11.64
C HIS A 29 3.29 -4.47 13.08
N GLN A 30 2.33 -4.79 13.93
CA GLN A 30 2.26 -4.27 15.30
C GLN A 30 3.50 -4.54 16.16
N SER A 31 4.21 -5.66 15.88
CA SER A 31 5.43 -6.04 16.61
C SER A 31 6.71 -5.55 15.95
N TYR A 32 6.65 -4.79 14.84
CA TYR A 32 7.85 -4.25 14.19
C TYR A 32 8.48 -3.17 15.07
N SER A 33 9.79 -3.22 15.26
CA SER A 33 10.48 -2.43 16.26
C SER A 33 11.67 -1.64 15.70
N TYR A 34 12.23 -0.75 16.51
CA TYR A 34 13.48 -0.04 16.23
C TYR A 34 14.64 -1.03 15.97
N GLU A 35 14.66 -2.13 16.72
CA GLU A 35 15.68 -3.17 16.62
C GLU A 35 15.65 -3.89 15.28
N ASP A 36 14.48 -4.00 14.65
CA ASP A 36 14.34 -4.59 13.30
C ASP A 36 14.68 -3.60 12.20
N PHE A 37 14.42 -2.32 12.47
CA PHE A 37 14.51 -1.26 11.48
C PHE A 37 15.89 -0.62 11.43
N ILE A 38 16.43 -0.25 12.58
CA ILE A 38 17.69 0.49 12.72
C ILE A 38 18.81 -0.41 13.26
N MET A 39 18.74 -0.80 14.53
CA MET A 39 19.68 -1.72 15.15
C MET A 39 19.17 -2.19 16.52
N GLY A 40 19.62 -3.35 16.93
CA GLY A 40 19.31 -3.87 18.27
C GLY A 40 20.10 -5.11 18.62
N PHE A 41 20.13 -5.41 19.91
CA PHE A 41 20.75 -6.63 20.40
C PHE A 41 19.89 -7.85 20.08
N ARG A 42 20.51 -8.87 19.49
CA ARG A 42 19.88 -10.14 19.15
C ARG A 42 20.66 -11.30 19.79
N PRO A 43 19.97 -12.37 20.22
CA PRO A 43 20.62 -13.57 20.73
C PRO A 43 21.61 -14.13 19.70
N SER A 44 22.80 -14.53 20.15
CA SER A 44 23.82 -15.23 19.38
C SER A 44 24.32 -16.46 20.14
N ALA A 45 25.15 -17.29 19.53
CA ALA A 45 25.71 -18.48 20.18
C ALA A 45 26.54 -18.17 21.44
N THR A 46 27.08 -16.95 21.54
CA THR A 46 27.96 -16.50 22.63
C THR A 46 27.33 -15.44 23.54
N GLY A 47 26.01 -15.19 23.43
CA GLY A 47 25.29 -14.17 24.21
C GLY A 47 24.42 -13.25 23.35
N PHE A 48 24.69 -11.97 23.35
CA PHE A 48 23.98 -10.98 22.53
C PHE A 48 24.94 -10.26 21.61
N GLU A 49 24.53 -10.05 20.37
CA GLU A 49 25.26 -9.25 19.39
C GLU A 49 24.41 -8.09 18.86
N LEU A 50 25.02 -6.95 18.59
CA LEU A 50 24.36 -5.81 17.99
C LEU A 50 24.22 -6.03 16.48
N LYS A 51 22.97 -6.21 16.00
CA LYS A 51 22.64 -6.34 14.58
C LYS A 51 22.07 -5.06 14.02
N LYS A 52 22.49 -4.73 12.80
CA LYS A 52 21.98 -3.63 12.02
C LYS A 52 20.67 -4.03 11.33
N GLY A 53 19.68 -3.15 11.38
CA GLY A 53 18.35 -3.37 10.80
C GLY A 53 18.28 -3.04 9.30
N ALA A 54 17.08 -3.24 8.75
CA ALA A 54 16.86 -3.12 7.31
C ALA A 54 17.11 -1.70 6.79
N PHE A 55 16.56 -0.68 7.45
CA PHE A 55 16.71 0.72 7.02
C PHE A 55 18.14 1.23 7.19
N TYR A 56 18.79 0.87 8.29
CA TYR A 56 20.20 1.20 8.50
C TYR A 56 21.08 0.71 7.35
N ASN A 57 20.99 -0.59 7.03
CA ASN A 57 21.79 -1.19 5.97
C ASN A 57 21.50 -0.57 4.59
N PHE A 58 20.23 -0.26 4.33
CA PHE A 58 19.82 0.39 3.10
C PHE A 58 20.39 1.80 2.97
N CYS A 59 20.32 2.59 4.03
CA CYS A 59 20.92 3.93 4.05
C CYS A 59 22.45 3.88 3.87
N LYS A 60 23.13 2.91 4.48
CA LYS A 60 24.58 2.75 4.30
C LYS A 60 24.97 2.37 2.86
N LYS A 61 24.14 1.57 2.18
CA LYS A 61 24.31 1.27 0.76
C LYS A 61 24.15 2.54 -0.09
N ALA A 62 23.12 3.32 0.16
CA ALA A 62 22.85 4.58 -0.54
C ALA A 62 23.93 5.66 -0.28
N GLU A 63 24.49 5.71 0.93
CA GLU A 63 25.54 6.66 1.31
C GLU A 63 26.82 6.47 0.48
N VAL A 64 27.18 5.22 0.17
CA VAL A 64 28.35 4.88 -0.66
C VAL A 64 28.11 5.16 -2.14
N ASP A 65 26.87 5.11 -2.59
CA ASP A 65 26.45 5.30 -3.99
C ASP A 65 25.61 6.59 -4.11
N SER A 66 26.21 7.72 -3.75
CA SER A 66 25.52 9.02 -3.62
C SER A 66 24.94 9.59 -4.92
N ASP A 67 25.44 9.15 -6.07
CA ASP A 67 25.04 9.63 -7.39
C ASP A 67 23.74 8.97 -7.91
N ASN A 68 23.30 7.91 -7.24
CA ASN A 68 22.14 7.13 -7.59
C ASN A 68 21.02 7.27 -6.55
N GLU A 69 19.77 7.26 -7.02
CA GLU A 69 18.58 7.33 -6.17
C GLU A 69 18.20 5.95 -5.63
N TYR A 70 17.79 5.90 -4.36
CA TYR A 70 17.40 4.70 -3.61
C TYR A 70 15.99 4.85 -3.07
N PHE A 71 15.17 3.80 -3.17
CA PHE A 71 13.76 3.82 -2.78
C PHE A 71 13.47 2.77 -1.70
N PHE A 72 13.12 3.24 -0.52
CA PHE A 72 12.70 2.41 0.60
C PHE A 72 11.17 2.42 0.70
N ILE A 73 10.54 1.29 0.41
CA ILE A 73 9.09 1.15 0.37
C ILE A 73 8.62 0.45 1.65
N ILE A 74 7.68 1.07 2.35
CA ILE A 74 7.08 0.53 3.57
C ILE A 74 5.61 0.22 3.29
N ASP A 75 5.27 -1.06 3.24
CA ASP A 75 3.88 -1.49 3.16
C ASP A 75 3.22 -1.47 4.53
N GLU A 76 1.92 -1.16 4.58
CA GLU A 76 1.15 -1.05 5.81
C GLU A 76 1.82 -0.14 6.87
N ILE A 77 2.32 1.02 6.42
CA ILE A 77 3.10 1.94 7.28
C ILE A 77 2.34 2.35 8.56
N ASN A 78 1.01 2.39 8.52
CA ASN A 78 0.14 2.72 9.64
C ASN A 78 -0.08 1.56 10.64
N ARG A 79 0.39 0.34 10.36
CA ARG A 79 0.30 -0.80 11.29
C ARG A 79 1.40 -0.79 12.34
N GLY A 80 2.48 -0.06 12.13
CA GLY A 80 3.57 0.10 13.08
C GLY A 80 3.48 1.38 13.90
N ASN A 81 4.03 1.38 15.11
CA ASN A 81 4.24 2.62 15.87
C ASN A 81 5.47 3.34 15.32
N LEU A 82 5.27 4.28 14.41
CA LEU A 82 6.33 4.92 13.65
C LEU A 82 7.31 5.71 14.52
N SER A 83 6.83 6.39 15.56
CA SER A 83 7.70 7.10 16.50
C SER A 83 8.64 6.15 17.24
N LYS A 84 8.18 4.93 17.56
CA LYS A 84 9.03 3.89 18.16
C LYS A 84 9.97 3.25 17.14
N ILE A 85 9.49 2.97 15.93
CA ILE A 85 10.27 2.28 14.89
C ILE A 85 11.41 3.15 14.38
N PHE A 86 11.13 4.43 14.10
CA PHE A 86 12.14 5.37 13.64
C PHE A 86 13.00 5.94 14.77
N GLY A 87 12.47 5.99 16.00
CA GLY A 87 13.16 6.58 17.14
C GLY A 87 13.66 7.99 16.84
N GLU A 88 14.93 8.25 17.17
CA GLU A 88 15.62 9.53 16.92
C GLU A 88 15.74 9.87 15.43
N LEU A 89 15.71 8.89 14.54
CA LEU A 89 15.78 9.11 13.10
C LEU A 89 14.50 9.72 12.52
N PHE A 90 13.42 9.74 13.30
CA PHE A 90 12.14 10.27 12.84
C PHE A 90 12.23 11.74 12.38
N MET A 91 13.10 12.52 12.99
CA MET A 91 13.39 13.88 12.52
C MET A 91 14.24 13.93 11.25
N LEU A 92 15.10 12.93 11.02
CA LEU A 92 16.04 12.91 9.89
C LEU A 92 15.39 12.56 8.56
N ILE A 93 14.14 12.08 8.57
CA ILE A 93 13.39 11.84 7.33
C ILE A 93 12.80 13.14 6.73
N GLU A 94 12.80 14.25 7.47
CA GLU A 94 12.42 15.57 6.94
C GLU A 94 13.45 16.05 5.91
N ASN A 95 12.97 16.70 4.83
CA ASN A 95 13.82 17.07 3.70
C ASN A 95 14.99 18.00 4.09
N ASP A 96 14.76 18.94 5.00
CA ASP A 96 15.76 19.88 5.48
C ASP A 96 16.75 19.28 6.50
N LYS A 97 16.47 18.09 7.01
CA LYS A 97 17.31 17.34 7.96
C LYS A 97 18.10 16.21 7.30
N ARG A 98 17.83 15.89 6.04
CA ARG A 98 18.56 14.84 5.29
C ARG A 98 20.05 15.16 5.23
N GLY A 99 20.87 14.16 5.53
CA GLY A 99 22.32 14.29 5.60
C GLY A 99 22.85 14.82 6.95
N ASN A 100 22.00 15.32 7.85
CA ASN A 100 22.41 15.61 9.22
C ASN A 100 22.63 14.31 9.98
N ALA A 101 23.70 14.25 10.77
CA ALA A 101 24.04 13.06 11.56
C ALA A 101 23.64 13.24 13.02
N LEU A 102 23.11 12.17 13.62
CA LEU A 102 22.91 12.07 15.07
C LEU A 102 23.43 10.72 15.58
N GLN A 103 23.64 10.63 16.88
CA GLN A 103 24.10 9.41 17.54
C GLN A 103 22.95 8.42 17.69
N LEU A 104 23.20 7.15 17.39
CA LEU A 104 22.20 6.07 17.52
C LEU A 104 22.08 5.58 18.96
N LEU A 105 20.88 5.10 19.32
CA LEU A 105 20.52 4.71 20.69
C LEU A 105 21.43 3.61 21.27
N TYR A 106 21.78 2.59 20.45
CA TYR A 106 22.56 1.42 20.90
C TYR A 106 24.03 1.46 20.54
N SER A 107 24.53 2.56 20.00
CA SER A 107 25.95 2.68 19.63
C SER A 107 26.41 4.14 19.65
N ASP A 108 27.75 4.35 19.75
CA ASP A 108 28.35 5.68 19.59
C ASP A 108 28.45 6.13 18.13
N GLU A 109 27.89 5.33 17.22
CA GLU A 109 27.95 5.61 15.79
C GLU A 109 27.04 6.80 15.45
N LYS A 110 27.58 7.72 14.67
CA LYS A 110 26.79 8.78 14.04
C LYS A 110 26.18 8.27 12.75
N PHE A 111 24.90 8.46 12.61
CA PHE A 111 24.13 8.00 11.45
C PHE A 111 23.33 9.17 10.85
N ALA A 112 23.29 9.23 9.52
CA ALA A 112 22.48 10.16 8.76
C ALA A 112 21.58 9.39 7.78
N VAL A 113 20.41 9.95 7.48
CA VAL A 113 19.61 9.49 6.35
C VAL A 113 20.09 10.21 5.10
N PRO A 114 20.65 9.51 4.10
CA PRO A 114 21.20 10.13 2.90
C PRO A 114 20.13 10.88 2.08
N LYS A 115 20.55 11.94 1.38
CA LYS A 115 19.66 12.78 0.55
C LYS A 115 19.06 12.02 -0.63
N ASN A 116 19.78 11.02 -1.16
CA ASN A 116 19.39 10.18 -2.27
C ASN A 116 18.47 8.99 -1.86
N VAL A 117 18.05 8.91 -0.58
CA VAL A 117 17.08 7.90 -0.11
C VAL A 117 15.68 8.49 -0.10
N TYR A 118 14.78 7.92 -0.88
CA TYR A 118 13.35 8.24 -0.92
C TYR A 118 12.56 7.19 -0.14
N ILE A 119 11.59 7.62 0.67
CA ILE A 119 10.73 6.74 1.46
C ILE A 119 9.32 6.81 0.90
N ILE A 120 8.76 5.67 0.52
CA ILE A 120 7.38 5.53 0.03
C ILE A 120 6.62 4.70 1.06
N GLY A 121 5.67 5.32 1.76
CA GLY A 121 4.76 4.63 2.67
C GLY A 121 3.45 4.28 1.97
N MET A 122 3.00 3.04 2.12
CA MET A 122 1.67 2.63 1.67
C MET A 122 0.81 2.29 2.86
N MET A 123 -0.45 2.71 2.82
CA MET A 123 -1.41 2.40 3.86
C MET A 123 -2.77 2.01 3.28
N ASN A 124 -3.50 1.18 4.00
CA ASN A 124 -4.88 0.87 3.72
C ASN A 124 -5.78 1.71 4.64
N THR A 125 -6.49 2.68 4.06
CA THR A 125 -7.38 3.59 4.82
C THR A 125 -8.72 2.96 5.17
N ALA A 126 -9.09 1.83 4.53
CA ALA A 126 -10.30 1.07 4.86
C ALA A 126 -10.19 0.28 6.18
N ASP A 127 -8.98 0.06 6.69
CA ASP A 127 -8.79 -0.65 7.96
C ASP A 127 -8.99 0.32 9.15
N ARG A 128 -10.21 0.33 9.70
CA ARG A 128 -10.61 1.19 10.82
C ARG A 128 -9.97 0.78 12.16
N SER A 129 -9.44 -0.44 12.25
CA SER A 129 -8.77 -0.94 13.45
C SER A 129 -7.41 -0.30 13.69
N LEU A 130 -6.90 0.41 12.67
CA LEU A 130 -5.59 1.04 12.72
C LEU A 130 -5.67 2.47 13.24
N ALA A 131 -4.70 2.81 14.08
CA ALA A 131 -4.58 4.17 14.62
C ALA A 131 -4.55 5.20 13.47
N MET A 132 -5.26 6.31 13.67
CA MET A 132 -5.11 7.46 12.79
C MET A 132 -3.62 7.84 12.73
N LEU A 133 -3.14 8.12 11.52
CA LEU A 133 -1.77 8.57 11.34
C LEU A 133 -1.45 9.72 12.30
N ASP A 134 -0.40 9.53 13.08
CA ASP A 134 0.13 10.56 13.97
C ASP A 134 0.33 11.87 13.17
N TYR A 135 -0.08 12.99 13.76
CA TYR A 135 0.09 14.32 13.18
C TYR A 135 1.54 14.61 12.79
N ALA A 136 2.49 14.04 13.51
CA ALA A 136 3.92 14.12 13.22
C ALA A 136 4.29 13.52 11.85
N LEU A 137 3.59 12.47 11.41
CA LEU A 137 3.76 11.87 10.08
C LEU A 137 3.22 12.76 8.96
N ARG A 138 2.07 13.41 9.21
CA ARG A 138 1.44 14.26 8.20
C ARG A 138 2.34 15.40 7.75
N ARG A 139 3.27 15.82 8.58
CA ARG A 139 4.25 16.87 8.25
C ARG A 139 5.45 16.38 7.44
N ARG A 140 5.72 15.07 7.48
CA ARG A 140 6.93 14.46 6.88
C ARG A 140 6.69 13.80 5.54
N PHE A 141 5.44 13.53 5.21
CA PHE A 141 5.05 12.86 3.97
C PHE A 141 4.08 13.71 3.16
N ALA A 142 4.25 13.69 1.84
CA ALA A 142 3.21 14.08 0.92
C ALA A 142 2.23 12.90 0.77
N PHE A 143 0.92 13.19 0.80
CA PHE A 143 -0.12 12.18 0.70
C PHE A 143 -0.70 12.18 -0.70
N PHE A 144 -0.87 10.99 -1.23
CA PHE A 144 -1.48 10.76 -2.53
C PHE A 144 -2.51 9.64 -2.45
N ASP A 145 -3.77 9.94 -2.78
CA ASP A 145 -4.84 8.96 -2.76
C ASP A 145 -4.92 8.21 -4.09
N ILE A 146 -4.83 6.88 -4.03
CA ILE A 146 -5.01 6.01 -5.18
C ILE A 146 -6.47 5.59 -5.25
N LYS A 147 -7.20 6.19 -6.19
CA LYS A 147 -8.60 5.85 -6.48
C LYS A 147 -8.72 4.58 -7.33
N PRO A 148 -9.90 3.90 -7.34
CA PRO A 148 -10.18 2.85 -8.32
C PRO A 148 -9.93 3.33 -9.75
N GLY A 149 -9.18 2.55 -10.52
CA GLY A 149 -8.71 2.94 -11.85
C GLY A 149 -9.64 2.61 -13.01
N PHE A 150 -10.94 2.44 -12.81
CA PHE A 150 -11.92 2.10 -13.86
C PHE A 150 -11.95 3.13 -15.00
N GLU A 151 -11.76 4.40 -14.68
CA GLU A 151 -11.76 5.51 -15.62
C GLU A 151 -10.41 5.73 -16.34
N THR A 152 -9.35 5.01 -15.96
CA THR A 152 -8.03 5.20 -16.56
C THR A 152 -7.99 4.72 -18.01
N PRO A 153 -7.21 5.36 -18.89
CA PRO A 153 -7.06 4.92 -20.29
C PRO A 153 -6.69 3.44 -20.41
N GLY A 154 -5.73 2.97 -19.59
CA GLY A 154 -5.28 1.57 -19.60
C GLY A 154 -6.37 0.58 -19.21
N PHE A 155 -7.24 0.90 -18.24
CA PHE A 155 -8.36 0.01 -17.89
C PHE A 155 -9.44 0.02 -18.98
N ARG A 156 -9.69 1.16 -19.62
CA ARG A 156 -10.63 1.25 -20.74
C ARG A 156 -10.17 0.43 -21.96
N GLU A 157 -8.88 0.51 -22.31
CA GLU A 157 -8.28 -0.31 -23.36
C GLU A 157 -8.36 -1.80 -23.02
N TYR A 158 -8.03 -2.17 -21.77
CA TYR A 158 -8.16 -3.53 -21.26
C TYR A 158 -9.61 -4.05 -21.38
N ARG A 159 -10.59 -3.27 -20.94
CA ARG A 159 -12.01 -3.58 -21.02
C ARG A 159 -12.48 -3.78 -22.47
N MET A 160 -12.01 -2.94 -23.41
CA MET A 160 -12.31 -3.07 -24.82
C MET A 160 -11.68 -4.35 -25.42
N ALA A 161 -10.45 -4.68 -25.02
CA ALA A 161 -9.76 -5.86 -25.51
C ALA A 161 -10.40 -7.17 -25.03
N LEU A 162 -11.06 -7.16 -23.87
CA LEU A 162 -11.81 -8.32 -23.35
C LEU A 162 -13.12 -8.58 -24.10
N ASP A 163 -13.73 -7.56 -24.68
CA ASP A 163 -14.95 -7.60 -25.51
C ASP A 163 -16.07 -8.48 -24.95
N ASN A 164 -16.32 -8.38 -23.62
CA ASN A 164 -17.31 -9.20 -22.92
C ASN A 164 -18.44 -8.33 -22.37
N GLU A 165 -19.67 -8.53 -22.85
CA GLU A 165 -20.84 -7.71 -22.49
C GLU A 165 -21.21 -7.84 -21.01
N LYS A 166 -21.21 -9.06 -20.46
CA LYS A 166 -21.53 -9.30 -19.03
C LYS A 166 -20.48 -8.66 -18.12
N PHE A 167 -19.21 -8.77 -18.47
CA PHE A 167 -18.13 -8.08 -17.76
C PHE A 167 -18.33 -6.56 -17.78
N ASN A 168 -18.70 -6.02 -18.94
CA ASN A 168 -18.96 -4.58 -19.07
C ASN A 168 -20.14 -4.11 -18.21
N LYS A 169 -21.21 -4.91 -18.12
CA LYS A 169 -22.35 -4.64 -17.22
C LYS A 169 -21.93 -4.70 -15.75
N LEU A 170 -21.14 -5.70 -15.38
CA LEU A 170 -20.62 -5.87 -14.03
C LEU A 170 -19.77 -4.66 -13.61
N ILE A 171 -18.81 -4.24 -14.45
CA ILE A 171 -17.98 -3.05 -14.16
C ILE A 171 -18.86 -1.80 -13.97
N SER A 172 -19.83 -1.57 -14.83
CA SER A 172 -20.74 -0.40 -14.69
C SER A 172 -21.59 -0.47 -13.42
N CYS A 173 -22.00 -1.66 -12.97
CA CYS A 173 -22.67 -1.87 -11.70
C CYS A 173 -21.74 -1.55 -10.51
N VAL A 174 -20.48 -2.02 -10.56
CA VAL A 174 -19.46 -1.75 -9.53
C VAL A 174 -19.10 -0.25 -9.45
N GLU A 175 -19.03 0.44 -10.59
CA GLU A 175 -18.86 1.91 -10.60
C GLU A 175 -20.02 2.64 -9.93
N SER A 176 -21.26 2.14 -10.13
CA SER A 176 -22.45 2.69 -9.46
C SER A 176 -22.45 2.39 -7.95
N LEU A 177 -22.07 1.17 -7.59
CA LEU A 177 -21.87 0.75 -6.20
C LEU A 177 -20.79 1.60 -5.50
N ASN A 178 -19.68 1.88 -6.17
CA ASN A 178 -18.63 2.75 -5.63
C ASN A 178 -19.09 4.19 -5.38
N ARG A 179 -20.02 4.71 -6.20
CA ARG A 179 -20.64 6.01 -5.92
C ARG A 179 -21.45 5.99 -4.64
N GLU A 180 -22.21 4.92 -4.41
CA GLU A 180 -22.96 4.72 -3.16
C GLU A 180 -22.02 4.60 -1.95
N ILE A 181 -20.98 3.76 -2.06
CA ILE A 181 -19.96 3.58 -1.01
C ILE A 181 -19.28 4.91 -0.67
N SER A 182 -18.95 5.72 -1.67
CA SER A 182 -18.16 6.94 -1.47
C SER A 182 -18.92 8.02 -0.68
N ILE A 183 -20.26 8.05 -0.78
CA ILE A 183 -21.11 9.01 -0.07
C ILE A 183 -21.69 8.44 1.24
N ASP A 184 -21.50 7.18 1.51
CA ASP A 184 -21.95 6.51 2.72
C ASP A 184 -21.20 7.03 3.94
N GLU A 185 -21.93 7.55 4.96
CA GLU A 185 -21.35 8.15 6.17
C GLU A 185 -20.48 7.16 6.96
N SER A 186 -20.82 5.88 6.85
CA SER A 186 -20.10 4.83 7.56
C SER A 186 -18.88 4.32 6.82
N LEU A 187 -18.75 4.48 5.51
CA LEU A 187 -17.71 3.93 4.65
C LEU A 187 -16.79 5.03 4.08
N GLY A 188 -17.23 5.74 3.05
CA GLY A 188 -16.46 6.76 2.36
C GLY A 188 -15.52 6.21 1.26
N GLU A 189 -14.77 7.10 0.60
CA GLU A 189 -13.93 6.80 -0.57
C GLU A 189 -12.90 5.67 -0.34
N GLY A 190 -12.43 5.49 0.89
CA GLY A 190 -11.43 4.48 1.25
C GLY A 190 -11.92 3.03 1.06
N PHE A 191 -13.22 2.82 1.09
CA PHE A 191 -13.89 1.52 0.95
C PHE A 191 -14.29 1.18 -0.48
N CYS A 192 -14.14 2.10 -1.43
CA CYS A 192 -14.47 1.84 -2.83
C CYS A 192 -13.77 0.58 -3.36
N ILE A 193 -14.52 -0.26 -4.07
CA ILE A 193 -14.04 -1.49 -4.67
C ILE A 193 -13.03 -1.17 -5.76
N GLY A 194 -11.83 -1.75 -5.65
CA GLY A 194 -10.74 -1.50 -6.58
C GLY A 194 -10.88 -2.27 -7.89
N HIS A 195 -10.36 -1.71 -8.97
CA HIS A 195 -10.31 -2.37 -10.27
C HIS A 195 -9.45 -3.65 -10.29
N SER A 196 -8.60 -3.86 -9.29
CA SER A 196 -7.74 -5.04 -9.19
C SER A 196 -8.47 -6.38 -9.07
N TYR A 197 -9.72 -6.37 -8.62
CA TYR A 197 -10.59 -7.57 -8.64
C TYR A 197 -10.86 -8.07 -10.07
N PHE A 198 -10.75 -7.20 -11.05
CA PHE A 198 -11.16 -7.41 -12.43
C PHE A 198 -9.99 -7.41 -13.42
N CYS A 199 -8.76 -7.40 -12.92
CA CYS A 199 -7.56 -7.40 -13.75
C CYS A 199 -6.99 -8.81 -13.99
N ASN A 200 -6.01 -8.89 -14.91
CA ASN A 200 -5.30 -10.12 -15.29
C ASN A 200 -6.16 -11.19 -15.98
N LEU A 201 -7.26 -10.79 -16.59
CA LEU A 201 -8.08 -11.67 -17.40
C LEU A 201 -7.64 -11.63 -18.88
N GLN A 202 -7.91 -12.70 -19.58
CA GLN A 202 -7.80 -12.82 -21.03
C GLN A 202 -9.20 -13.10 -21.60
N PRO A 203 -9.47 -12.83 -22.89
CA PRO A 203 -10.79 -13.08 -23.48
C PRO A 203 -11.29 -14.52 -23.31
N ASP A 204 -10.39 -15.50 -23.29
CA ASP A 204 -10.67 -16.92 -23.10
C ASP A 204 -10.84 -17.36 -21.64
N THR A 205 -10.48 -16.50 -20.69
CA THR A 205 -10.60 -16.81 -19.25
C THR A 205 -11.82 -16.16 -18.58
N ILE A 206 -12.56 -15.31 -19.29
CA ILE A 206 -13.80 -14.72 -18.79
C ILE A 206 -14.97 -15.58 -19.22
N ASP A 207 -15.37 -16.48 -18.35
CA ASP A 207 -16.57 -17.30 -18.50
C ASP A 207 -17.62 -16.97 -17.43
N ASP A 208 -18.79 -17.57 -17.56
CA ASP A 208 -19.87 -17.39 -16.59
C ASP A 208 -19.50 -17.91 -15.19
N SER A 209 -18.60 -18.89 -15.09
CA SER A 209 -18.10 -19.41 -13.82
C SER A 209 -17.21 -18.40 -13.09
N TRP A 210 -16.32 -17.73 -13.81
CA TRP A 210 -15.49 -16.67 -13.26
C TRP A 210 -16.33 -15.48 -12.79
N LEU A 211 -17.26 -15.01 -13.65
CA LEU A 211 -18.18 -13.92 -13.32
C LEU A 211 -19.01 -14.23 -12.06
N TYR A 212 -19.55 -15.44 -12.00
CA TYR A 212 -20.27 -15.93 -10.82
C TYR A 212 -19.36 -15.94 -9.58
N GLY A 213 -18.14 -16.47 -9.73
CA GLY A 213 -17.18 -16.56 -8.65
C GLY A 213 -16.85 -15.21 -8.00
N VAL A 214 -16.53 -14.21 -8.82
CA VAL A 214 -16.18 -12.86 -8.32
C VAL A 214 -17.39 -12.19 -7.65
N VAL A 215 -18.59 -12.36 -8.19
CA VAL A 215 -19.82 -11.79 -7.61
C VAL A 215 -20.17 -12.47 -6.28
N GLU A 216 -20.24 -13.81 -6.25
CA GLU A 216 -20.78 -14.54 -5.10
C GLU A 216 -19.76 -14.73 -3.97
N TYR A 217 -18.46 -14.87 -4.31
CA TYR A 217 -17.44 -15.21 -3.31
C TYR A 217 -16.53 -14.06 -2.94
N GLU A 218 -16.53 -12.96 -3.70
CA GLU A 218 -15.69 -11.79 -3.39
C GLU A 218 -16.53 -10.55 -3.09
N LEU A 219 -17.40 -10.11 -4.04
CA LEU A 219 -18.13 -8.84 -3.89
C LEU A 219 -19.26 -8.93 -2.85
N ILE A 220 -20.13 -9.94 -2.93
CA ILE A 220 -21.26 -10.06 -1.99
C ILE A 220 -20.81 -10.26 -0.53
N PRO A 221 -19.81 -11.09 -0.21
CA PRO A 221 -19.27 -11.16 1.14
C PRO A 221 -18.71 -9.83 1.64
N LEU A 222 -18.00 -9.09 0.78
CA LEU A 222 -17.50 -7.76 1.09
C LEU A 222 -18.62 -6.78 1.44
N LEU A 223 -19.73 -6.79 0.69
CA LEU A 223 -20.89 -5.94 0.99
C LEU A 223 -21.55 -6.31 2.32
N LYS A 224 -21.57 -7.59 2.69
CA LYS A 224 -22.07 -8.04 4.00
C LYS A 224 -21.20 -7.52 5.17
N GLU A 225 -19.90 -7.34 4.95
CA GLU A 225 -19.02 -6.71 5.93
C GLU A 225 -19.23 -5.20 6.00
N TYR A 226 -19.40 -4.56 4.85
CA TYR A 226 -19.58 -3.10 4.77
C TYR A 226 -20.87 -2.64 5.43
N TRP A 227 -21.97 -3.32 5.15
CA TRP A 227 -23.33 -2.98 5.58
C TRP A 227 -23.93 -4.11 6.44
N PHE A 228 -23.17 -4.57 7.46
CA PHE A 228 -23.57 -5.67 8.33
C PHE A 228 -24.89 -5.38 9.08
N ASP A 229 -25.18 -4.13 9.33
CA ASP A 229 -26.40 -3.61 9.99
C ASP A 229 -27.49 -3.14 9.01
N GLU A 230 -27.23 -3.16 7.69
CA GLU A 230 -28.16 -2.78 6.62
C GLU A 230 -28.50 -3.96 5.68
N PRO A 231 -29.16 -5.04 6.14
CA PRO A 231 -29.35 -6.25 5.34
C PRO A 231 -30.19 -6.04 4.06
N MET A 232 -31.08 -5.05 4.04
CA MET A 232 -31.86 -4.73 2.83
C MET A 232 -30.98 -4.13 1.75
N LYS A 233 -30.06 -3.22 2.10
CA LYS A 233 -29.09 -2.61 1.19
C LYS A 233 -28.14 -3.67 0.59
N VAL A 234 -27.68 -4.59 1.42
CA VAL A 234 -26.88 -5.75 0.97
C VAL A 234 -27.67 -6.61 -0.01
N LYS A 235 -28.96 -6.88 0.26
CA LYS A 235 -29.81 -7.66 -0.61
C LYS A 235 -29.99 -7.01 -1.97
N ASP A 236 -30.36 -5.71 -1.99
CA ASP A 236 -30.61 -4.97 -3.22
C ASP A 236 -29.37 -4.91 -4.11
N TRP A 237 -28.19 -4.60 -3.55
CA TRP A 237 -26.93 -4.61 -4.29
C TRP A 237 -26.51 -6.00 -4.74
N SER A 238 -26.77 -7.03 -3.93
CA SER A 238 -26.51 -8.43 -4.35
C SER A 238 -27.37 -8.84 -5.54
N GLU A 239 -28.64 -8.44 -5.56
CA GLU A 239 -29.56 -8.69 -6.69
C GLU A 239 -29.12 -7.92 -7.95
N ASN A 240 -28.68 -6.66 -7.79
CA ASN A 240 -28.15 -5.86 -8.89
C ASN A 240 -26.89 -6.51 -9.49
N LEU A 241 -25.91 -6.89 -8.68
CA LEU A 241 -24.69 -7.57 -9.15
C LEU A 241 -25.00 -8.88 -9.88
N ARG A 242 -25.87 -9.74 -9.32
CA ARG A 242 -26.31 -10.98 -9.95
C ARG A 242 -27.02 -10.77 -11.29
N SER A 243 -27.75 -9.66 -11.44
CA SER A 243 -28.46 -9.35 -12.68
C SER A 243 -27.50 -9.07 -13.85
N THR A 244 -26.27 -8.61 -13.57
CA THR A 244 -25.29 -8.30 -14.61
C THR A 244 -24.66 -9.51 -15.28
N ILE A 245 -24.72 -10.67 -14.61
CA ILE A 245 -24.07 -11.91 -15.04
C ILE A 245 -25.07 -12.96 -15.57
N LYS A 246 -26.37 -12.65 -15.52
CA LYS A 246 -27.42 -13.46 -16.16
C LYS A 246 -27.51 -13.12 -17.64
#